data_6f8c559fea85349424f140d3dc878b95
#
_entry.id   6f8c559fea85349424f140d3dc878b95
#
_cell.length_a   1.000
_cell.length_b   1.000
_cell.length_c   1.000
_cell.angle_alpha   90.00
_cell.angle_beta   90.00
_cell.angle_gamma   90.00
#
_symmetry.space_group_name_H-M   'P 1'
#
loop_
_entity.id
_entity.type
_entity.pdbx_description
1 polymer ?
#
loop_
_entity_poly.entity_id
_entity_poly.type
_entity_poly.pdbx_seq_one_letter_code
_entity_poly.pdbx_strand_id
1 'polypeptide(L)'
;MAQNLRVAMIGYGFMGKVHSHAWRSVNHFFPDAPQIEMTVICGRSKEALENARITFGWKESETDWKKVIARDDIDIVDVCTAGDSHEEIAISALKAGKHVICEKPLANNASEATAMAQAANEAAKKSTKSMVAFNYRRVPALAVAKQFIESGKLGTIYHVRANYLQDWIIDPEFPLVWRLDKKTAGSGALGDIAAHIIDASYFLTGSKITSVSGQLKTFIKERPLPGAYTGLTAGTSAGRGTVTVDDTAVFTANFDNGAIGTFEATRFAAGRKNAMSIEVNGSKGSIYFNFEDMNELLFHDHTHASSEAGFRKILATDGAQPYVAAWWPPGHIIGYEHTFTHEIYDFVVSIKNDTNPSPSFDDGLYVQKVLDAVESSAGNNSQLTQVK
;
A
#
# COMPACT_ATOMS: atom_id res chain seq x y z
N MET A 1 -22.18 17.05 18.74
CA MET A 1 -21.50 17.88 17.72
C MET A 1 -20.68 16.93 16.88
N ALA A 2 -20.67 17.07 15.56
CA ALA A 2 -19.81 16.23 14.72
C ALA A 2 -18.34 16.47 15.11
N GLN A 3 -17.58 15.39 15.32
CA GLN A 3 -16.17 15.48 15.65
C GLN A 3 -15.43 16.02 14.43
N ASN A 4 -14.72 17.12 14.59
CA ASN A 4 -13.84 17.67 13.55
C ASN A 4 -12.45 17.10 13.77
N LEU A 5 -11.88 16.39 12.78
CA LEU A 5 -10.54 15.78 12.85
C LEU A 5 -9.54 16.63 12.07
N ARG A 6 -8.54 17.13 12.77
CA ARG A 6 -7.50 18.02 12.24
C ARG A 6 -6.30 17.19 11.83
N VAL A 7 -5.96 17.26 10.55
CA VAL A 7 -4.95 16.40 9.93
C VAL A 7 -3.66 17.17 9.69
N ALA A 8 -2.56 16.54 10.02
CA ALA A 8 -1.22 16.91 9.59
C ALA A 8 -0.68 15.87 8.63
N MET A 9 -0.15 16.27 7.48
CA MET A 9 0.52 15.38 6.54
C MET A 9 2.01 15.65 6.49
N ILE A 10 2.83 14.61 6.65
CA ILE A 10 4.28 14.68 6.61
C ILE A 10 4.78 14.01 5.33
N GLY A 11 5.29 14.82 4.40
CA GLY A 11 5.64 14.40 3.05
C GLY A 11 4.66 14.93 2.00
N TYR A 12 5.18 15.62 0.97
CA TYR A 12 4.38 16.27 -0.07
C TYR A 12 4.74 15.77 -1.49
N GLY A 13 5.42 14.64 -1.58
CA GLY A 13 5.74 14.00 -2.86
C GLY A 13 4.50 13.42 -3.56
N PHE A 14 4.72 12.43 -4.44
CA PHE A 14 3.62 11.80 -5.18
C PHE A 14 2.52 11.25 -4.25
N MET A 15 2.89 10.51 -3.17
CA MET A 15 1.90 9.98 -2.23
C MET A 15 1.21 11.11 -1.46
N GLY A 16 1.95 12.12 -1.01
CA GLY A 16 1.33 13.27 -0.36
C GLY A 16 0.33 14.03 -1.24
N LYS A 17 0.55 14.08 -2.57
CA LYS A 17 -0.43 14.64 -3.52
C LYS A 17 -1.71 13.78 -3.54
N VAL A 18 -1.57 12.46 -3.60
CA VAL A 18 -2.70 11.53 -3.68
C VAL A 18 -3.50 11.53 -2.37
N HIS A 19 -2.82 11.47 -1.22
CA HIS A 19 -3.46 11.57 0.09
C HIS A 19 -4.15 12.93 0.30
N SER A 20 -3.53 14.03 -0.12
CA SER A 20 -4.19 15.35 -0.08
C SER A 20 -5.48 15.39 -0.89
N HIS A 21 -5.51 14.70 -2.05
CA HIS A 21 -6.75 14.54 -2.81
C HIS A 21 -7.79 13.77 -2.01
N ALA A 22 -7.42 12.65 -1.39
CA ALA A 22 -8.32 11.82 -0.60
C ALA A 22 -8.88 12.58 0.63
N TRP A 23 -8.03 13.26 1.40
CA TRP A 23 -8.43 14.08 2.54
C TRP A 23 -9.42 15.17 2.17
N ARG A 24 -9.22 15.84 1.03
CA ARG A 24 -10.13 16.88 0.53
C ARG A 24 -11.45 16.31 0.05
N SER A 25 -11.44 15.08 -0.49
CA SER A 25 -12.60 14.49 -1.17
C SER A 25 -13.53 13.72 -0.23
N VAL A 26 -13.01 13.15 0.85
CA VAL A 26 -13.75 12.19 1.69
C VAL A 26 -15.10 12.73 2.18
N ASN A 27 -15.18 13.96 2.69
CA ASN A 27 -16.43 14.53 3.17
C ASN A 27 -17.43 14.90 2.07
N HIS A 28 -16.98 15.02 0.81
CA HIS A 28 -17.88 15.32 -0.31
C HIS A 28 -18.64 14.09 -0.79
N PHE A 29 -18.05 12.90 -0.63
CA PHE A 29 -18.63 11.65 -1.11
C PHE A 29 -19.10 10.72 0.01
N PHE A 30 -18.60 10.89 1.22
CA PHE A 30 -18.96 10.09 2.40
C PHE A 30 -19.48 11.02 3.52
N PRO A 31 -20.78 11.40 3.47
CA PRO A 31 -21.33 12.39 4.41
C PRO A 31 -21.42 11.91 5.86
N ASP A 32 -21.31 10.61 6.10
CA ASP A 32 -21.28 10.01 7.44
C ASP A 32 -19.86 10.00 8.07
N ALA A 33 -18.81 10.33 7.30
CA ALA A 33 -17.48 10.53 7.83
C ALA A 33 -17.41 11.74 8.78
N PRO A 34 -16.52 11.71 9.80
CA PRO A 34 -16.17 12.90 10.56
C PRO A 34 -15.72 14.04 9.64
N GLN A 35 -15.99 15.29 10.04
CA GLN A 35 -15.48 16.42 9.27
C GLN A 35 -13.96 16.50 9.36
N ILE A 36 -13.33 16.69 8.22
CA ILE A 36 -11.87 16.73 8.07
C ILE A 36 -11.42 18.17 7.88
N GLU A 37 -10.37 18.53 8.62
CA GLU A 37 -9.64 19.77 8.44
C GLU A 37 -8.20 19.47 8.03
N MET A 38 -7.81 19.85 6.80
CA MET A 38 -6.45 19.77 6.29
C MET A 38 -5.63 20.93 6.88
N THR A 39 -5.08 20.71 8.10
CA THR A 39 -4.50 21.78 8.93
C THR A 39 -3.10 22.13 8.48
N VAL A 40 -2.15 21.18 8.46
CA VAL A 40 -0.76 21.48 8.16
C VAL A 40 -0.12 20.41 7.26
N ILE A 41 0.63 20.84 6.27
CA ILE A 41 1.50 19.99 5.46
C ILE A 41 2.96 20.22 5.85
N CYS A 42 3.74 19.14 5.99
CA CYS A 42 5.12 19.22 6.43
C CYS A 42 6.10 18.63 5.42
N GLY A 43 7.27 19.30 5.28
CA GLY A 43 8.34 18.80 4.44
C GLY A 43 9.57 19.72 4.45
N ARG A 44 10.70 19.25 3.95
CA ARG A 44 12.02 19.84 4.17
C ARG A 44 12.33 21.10 3.35
N SER A 45 11.84 21.20 2.11
CA SER A 45 12.13 22.32 1.21
C SER A 45 11.04 23.37 1.32
N LYS A 46 11.37 24.55 1.88
CA LYS A 46 10.39 25.62 2.16
C LYS A 46 9.63 26.08 0.92
N GLU A 47 10.29 26.27 -0.20
CA GLU A 47 9.68 26.76 -1.44
C GLU A 47 8.74 25.69 -2.05
N ALA A 48 9.24 24.45 -2.22
CA ALA A 48 8.45 23.36 -2.77
C ALA A 48 7.28 22.98 -1.85
N LEU A 49 7.47 23.08 -0.53
CA LEU A 49 6.44 22.84 0.48
C LEU A 49 5.32 23.90 0.39
N GLU A 50 5.67 25.17 0.24
CA GLU A 50 4.66 26.25 0.14
C GLU A 50 3.85 26.11 -1.17
N ASN A 51 4.50 25.75 -2.28
CA ASN A 51 3.83 25.42 -3.52
C ASN A 51 2.85 24.23 -3.35
N ALA A 52 3.29 23.18 -2.63
CA ALA A 52 2.42 22.02 -2.32
C ALA A 52 1.25 22.42 -1.41
N ARG A 53 1.49 23.24 -0.38
CA ARG A 53 0.45 23.76 0.51
C ARG A 53 -0.68 24.44 -0.27
N ILE A 54 -0.33 25.36 -1.15
CA ILE A 54 -1.30 26.11 -1.96
C ILE A 54 -2.01 25.18 -2.94
N THR A 55 -1.24 24.35 -3.68
CA THR A 55 -1.79 23.49 -4.72
C THR A 55 -2.70 22.41 -4.17
N PHE A 56 -2.37 21.84 -3.00
CA PHE A 56 -3.13 20.74 -2.39
C PHE A 56 -4.20 21.22 -1.42
N GLY A 57 -4.23 22.53 -1.08
CA GLY A 57 -5.28 23.14 -0.28
C GLY A 57 -5.10 22.98 1.24
N TRP A 58 -3.86 22.90 1.75
CA TRP A 58 -3.57 22.88 3.17
C TRP A 58 -3.57 24.30 3.77
N LYS A 59 -4.02 24.42 5.01
CA LYS A 59 -4.08 25.74 5.68
C LYS A 59 -2.71 26.30 5.97
N GLU A 60 -1.80 25.47 6.48
CA GLU A 60 -0.48 25.85 6.96
C GLU A 60 0.62 24.95 6.40
N SER A 61 1.87 25.39 6.48
CA SER A 61 3.06 24.59 6.18
C SER A 61 4.09 24.71 7.31
N GLU A 62 4.79 23.62 7.63
CA GLU A 62 5.88 23.56 8.61
C GLU A 62 7.02 22.69 8.07
N THR A 63 8.26 23.11 8.29
CA THR A 63 9.45 22.38 7.81
C THR A 63 9.99 21.35 8.81
N ASP A 64 9.55 21.41 10.06
CA ASP A 64 9.97 20.52 11.13
C ASP A 64 8.78 19.68 11.63
N TRP A 65 8.78 18.38 11.30
CA TRP A 65 7.73 17.47 11.70
C TRP A 65 7.61 17.29 13.23
N LYS A 66 8.69 17.53 13.99
CA LYS A 66 8.64 17.48 15.47
C LYS A 66 7.76 18.57 16.04
N LYS A 67 7.81 19.76 15.43
CA LYS A 67 6.91 20.86 15.80
C LYS A 67 5.46 20.54 15.47
N VAL A 68 5.22 19.87 14.33
CA VAL A 68 3.87 19.43 13.93
C VAL A 68 3.28 18.46 14.94
N ILE A 69 4.05 17.44 15.34
CA ILE A 69 3.59 16.42 16.32
C ILE A 69 3.33 17.04 17.71
N ALA A 70 4.10 18.06 18.09
CA ALA A 70 3.94 18.75 19.38
C ALA A 70 2.69 19.64 19.48
N ARG A 71 1.95 19.85 18.40
CA ARG A 71 0.74 20.70 18.37
C ARG A 71 -0.44 19.99 19.03
N ASP A 72 -1.17 20.71 19.88
CA ASP A 72 -2.43 20.21 20.49
C ASP A 72 -3.63 20.28 19.55
N ASP A 73 -3.52 21.04 18.46
CA ASP A 73 -4.58 21.22 17.46
C ASP A 73 -4.42 20.26 16.26
N ILE A 74 -3.72 19.13 16.42
CA ILE A 74 -3.63 18.05 15.45
C ILE A 74 -4.15 16.77 16.09
N ASP A 75 -5.03 16.06 15.38
CA ASP A 75 -5.64 14.80 15.80
C ASP A 75 -5.04 13.60 15.04
N ILE A 76 -4.73 13.80 13.76
CA ILE A 76 -4.22 12.75 12.86
C ILE A 76 -2.89 13.18 12.25
N VAL A 77 -1.93 12.24 12.19
CA VAL A 77 -0.69 12.38 11.44
C VAL A 77 -0.69 11.37 10.29
N ASP A 78 -0.58 11.89 9.08
CA ASP A 78 -0.46 11.12 7.83
C ASP A 78 1.01 11.13 7.38
N VAL A 79 1.64 9.94 7.36
CA VAL A 79 3.08 9.77 7.08
C VAL A 79 3.26 9.32 5.64
N CYS A 80 3.62 10.25 4.76
CA CYS A 80 3.83 10.06 3.31
C CYS A 80 5.31 10.26 2.90
N THR A 81 6.23 10.01 3.80
CA THR A 81 7.68 10.19 3.58
C THR A 81 8.31 8.95 2.93
N ALA A 82 9.64 8.94 2.79
CA ALA A 82 10.37 7.73 2.44
C ALA A 82 10.49 6.79 3.65
N GLY A 83 10.63 5.48 3.40
CA GLY A 83 10.55 4.43 4.40
C GLY A 83 11.51 4.58 5.59
N ASP A 84 12.69 5.17 5.37
CA ASP A 84 13.70 5.41 6.41
C ASP A 84 13.29 6.37 7.53
N SER A 85 12.17 7.06 7.37
CA SER A 85 11.65 8.01 8.36
C SER A 85 10.30 7.59 8.96
N HIS A 86 9.69 6.51 8.49
CA HIS A 86 8.39 6.04 8.98
C HIS A 86 8.42 5.73 10.49
N GLU A 87 9.42 4.96 10.94
CA GLU A 87 9.53 4.55 12.34
C GLU A 87 9.56 5.74 13.29
N GLU A 88 10.51 6.67 13.09
CA GLU A 88 10.69 7.82 14.00
C GLU A 88 9.42 8.68 14.06
N ILE A 89 8.84 9.00 12.90
CA ILE A 89 7.67 9.88 12.81
C ILE A 89 6.43 9.21 13.39
N ALA A 90 6.12 7.97 12.98
CA ALA A 90 4.92 7.28 13.41
C ALA A 90 4.94 6.98 14.92
N ILE A 91 6.07 6.49 15.45
CA ILE A 91 6.21 6.23 16.90
C ILE A 91 6.08 7.52 17.71
N SER A 92 6.66 8.63 17.22
CA SER A 92 6.54 9.93 17.91
C SER A 92 5.10 10.43 17.94
N ALA A 93 4.38 10.29 16.82
CA ALA A 93 2.98 10.69 16.74
C ALA A 93 2.07 9.83 17.65
N LEU A 94 2.26 8.51 17.65
CA LEU A 94 1.52 7.60 18.53
C LEU A 94 1.76 7.90 20.01
N LYS A 95 3.02 8.17 20.41
CA LYS A 95 3.37 8.55 21.79
C LYS A 95 2.75 9.88 22.20
N ALA A 96 2.57 10.81 21.25
CA ALA A 96 1.86 12.07 21.46
C ALA A 96 0.33 11.93 21.44
N GLY A 97 -0.20 10.71 21.32
CA GLY A 97 -1.64 10.41 21.31
C GLY A 97 -2.34 10.78 20.00
N LYS A 98 -1.60 10.96 18.91
CA LYS A 98 -2.16 11.24 17.57
C LYS A 98 -2.52 9.94 16.89
N HIS A 99 -3.67 9.89 16.20
CA HIS A 99 -3.97 8.81 15.26
C HIS A 99 -2.97 8.86 14.10
N VAL A 100 -2.58 7.69 13.56
CA VAL A 100 -1.55 7.62 12.52
C VAL A 100 -2.03 6.79 11.34
N ILE A 101 -1.94 7.34 10.13
CA ILE A 101 -1.89 6.56 8.89
C ILE A 101 -0.49 6.66 8.31
N CYS A 102 0.10 5.53 7.93
CA CYS A 102 1.48 5.48 7.44
C CYS A 102 1.55 4.76 6.11
N GLU A 103 2.26 5.35 5.15
CA GLU A 103 2.52 4.74 3.86
C GLU A 103 3.21 3.37 3.97
N LYS A 104 2.99 2.55 2.96
CA LYS A 104 3.61 1.23 2.81
C LYS A 104 4.98 1.32 2.07
N PRO A 105 5.89 0.36 2.25
CA PRO A 105 5.89 -0.62 3.35
C PRO A 105 5.97 0.09 4.70
N LEU A 106 5.46 -0.54 5.75
CA LEU A 106 5.40 0.09 7.08
C LEU A 106 6.78 0.58 7.55
N ALA A 107 7.82 -0.20 7.25
CA ALA A 107 9.20 0.09 7.61
C ALA A 107 10.17 -0.50 6.57
N ASN A 108 11.46 -0.25 6.73
CA ASN A 108 12.51 -0.79 5.85
C ASN A 108 12.96 -2.20 6.26
N ASN A 109 12.63 -2.66 7.47
CA ASN A 109 12.96 -4.00 7.98
C ASN A 109 12.01 -4.42 9.12
N ALA A 110 12.04 -5.70 9.50
CA ALA A 110 11.16 -6.25 10.53
C ALA A 110 11.42 -5.68 11.94
N SER A 111 12.64 -5.23 12.24
CA SER A 111 12.96 -4.62 13.55
C SER A 111 12.23 -3.30 13.74
N GLU A 112 12.31 -2.41 12.75
CA GLU A 112 11.58 -1.14 12.72
C GLU A 112 10.06 -1.37 12.77
N ALA A 113 9.54 -2.27 11.90
CA ALA A 113 8.13 -2.61 11.89
C ALA A 113 7.65 -3.18 13.23
N THR A 114 8.49 -3.96 13.94
CA THR A 114 8.18 -4.48 15.28
C THR A 114 8.05 -3.35 16.29
N ALA A 115 8.97 -2.40 16.29
CA ALA A 115 8.90 -1.24 17.18
C ALA A 115 7.65 -0.39 16.90
N MET A 116 7.31 -0.19 15.62
CA MET A 116 6.11 0.54 15.21
C MET A 116 4.82 -0.18 15.65
N ALA A 117 4.72 -1.50 15.44
CA ALA A 117 3.57 -2.29 15.87
C ALA A 117 3.41 -2.28 17.40
N GLN A 118 4.50 -2.40 18.14
CA GLN A 118 4.49 -2.29 19.62
C GLN A 118 3.99 -0.91 20.07
N ALA A 119 4.48 0.17 19.47
CA ALA A 119 4.02 1.54 19.77
C ALA A 119 2.52 1.72 19.46
N ALA A 120 2.05 1.16 18.34
CA ALA A 120 0.64 1.18 17.95
C ALA A 120 -0.24 0.42 18.94
N ASN A 121 0.19 -0.77 19.37
CA ASN A 121 -0.53 -1.59 20.36
C ASN A 121 -0.61 -0.90 21.73
N GLU A 122 0.44 -0.20 22.17
CA GLU A 122 0.40 0.61 23.38
C GLU A 122 -0.53 1.82 23.24
N ALA A 123 -0.50 2.52 22.10
CA ALA A 123 -1.37 3.65 21.83
C ALA A 123 -2.85 3.26 21.75
N ALA A 124 -3.15 2.07 21.20
CA ALA A 124 -4.50 1.54 21.09
C ALA A 124 -5.19 1.36 22.45
N LYS A 125 -4.45 1.12 23.53
CA LYS A 125 -4.98 1.07 24.92
C LYS A 125 -5.60 2.40 25.37
N LYS A 126 -5.31 3.50 24.65
CA LYS A 126 -5.84 4.85 24.86
C LYS A 126 -6.74 5.29 23.70
N SER A 127 -7.32 4.34 22.96
CA SER A 127 -8.16 4.57 21.79
C SER A 127 -7.47 5.32 20.63
N THR A 128 -6.15 5.39 20.62
CA THR A 128 -5.40 5.93 19.47
C THR A 128 -5.36 4.89 18.35
N LYS A 129 -5.73 5.28 17.14
CA LYS A 129 -5.82 4.39 15.97
C LYS A 129 -4.60 4.53 15.07
N SER A 130 -4.19 3.42 14.46
CA SER A 130 -3.12 3.39 13.46
C SER A 130 -3.45 2.46 12.32
N MET A 131 -3.12 2.85 11.08
CA MET A 131 -3.38 2.08 9.86
C MET A 131 -2.19 2.19 8.90
N VAL A 132 -1.89 1.11 8.17
CA VAL A 132 -0.97 1.13 7.03
C VAL A 132 -1.72 1.43 5.76
N ALA A 133 -1.17 2.27 4.89
CA ALA A 133 -1.81 2.71 3.66
C ALA A 133 -1.68 1.67 2.52
N PHE A 134 -2.29 0.49 2.70
CA PHE A 134 -2.47 -0.50 1.64
C PHE A 134 -3.76 -0.24 0.87
N ASN A 135 -3.77 0.81 0.07
CA ASN A 135 -4.93 1.30 -0.65
C ASN A 135 -5.61 0.29 -1.57
N TYR A 136 -4.89 -0.73 -2.07
CA TYR A 136 -5.46 -1.71 -2.99
C TYR A 136 -6.50 -2.62 -2.33
N ARG A 137 -6.49 -2.78 -1.01
CA ARG A 137 -7.60 -3.42 -0.28
C ARG A 137 -8.96 -2.74 -0.52
N ARG A 138 -8.95 -1.46 -0.94
CA ARG A 138 -10.12 -0.59 -1.16
C ARG A 138 -10.54 -0.48 -2.62
N VAL A 139 -9.96 -1.27 -3.50
CA VAL A 139 -10.48 -1.45 -4.85
C VAL A 139 -11.80 -2.24 -4.76
N PRO A 140 -12.93 -1.71 -5.26
CA PRO A 140 -14.21 -2.41 -5.15
C PRO A 140 -14.20 -3.85 -5.66
N ALA A 141 -13.52 -4.12 -6.78
CA ALA A 141 -13.39 -5.48 -7.31
C ALA A 141 -12.66 -6.43 -6.35
N LEU A 142 -11.60 -5.96 -5.67
CA LEU A 142 -10.92 -6.76 -4.64
C LEU A 142 -11.77 -6.95 -3.39
N ALA A 143 -12.53 -5.93 -2.98
CA ALA A 143 -13.47 -6.07 -1.87
C ALA A 143 -14.59 -7.08 -2.18
N VAL A 144 -15.12 -7.10 -3.41
CA VAL A 144 -16.06 -8.13 -3.89
C VAL A 144 -15.39 -9.51 -3.90
N ALA A 145 -14.15 -9.62 -4.38
CA ALA A 145 -13.39 -10.87 -4.35
C ALA A 145 -13.26 -11.43 -2.93
N LYS A 146 -12.95 -10.56 -1.95
CA LYS A 146 -12.91 -10.94 -0.54
C LYS A 146 -14.27 -11.48 -0.05
N GLN A 147 -15.36 -10.78 -0.34
CA GLN A 147 -16.71 -11.26 0.01
C GLN A 147 -17.01 -12.62 -0.59
N PHE A 148 -16.55 -12.91 -1.82
CA PHE A 148 -16.74 -14.21 -2.45
C PHE A 148 -15.95 -15.31 -1.73
N ILE A 149 -14.74 -15.04 -1.30
CA ILE A 149 -13.92 -15.98 -0.53
C ILE A 149 -14.54 -16.21 0.86
N GLU A 150 -14.90 -15.16 1.58
CA GLU A 150 -15.51 -15.24 2.92
C GLU A 150 -16.88 -15.96 2.91
N SER A 151 -17.66 -15.78 1.86
CA SER A 151 -18.92 -16.50 1.68
C SER A 151 -18.75 -17.95 1.23
N GLY A 152 -17.52 -18.45 1.09
CA GLY A 152 -17.21 -19.83 0.75
C GLY A 152 -17.42 -20.20 -0.72
N LYS A 153 -17.58 -19.22 -1.63
CA LYS A 153 -17.75 -19.47 -3.07
C LYS A 153 -16.54 -20.13 -3.71
N LEU A 154 -15.33 -19.92 -3.16
CA LEU A 154 -14.13 -20.58 -3.66
C LEU A 154 -13.85 -21.92 -2.95
N GLY A 155 -14.48 -22.18 -1.80
CA GLY A 155 -14.21 -23.37 -0.98
C GLY A 155 -12.82 -23.33 -0.36
N THR A 156 -12.13 -24.47 -0.28
CA THR A 156 -10.75 -24.58 0.21
C THR A 156 -9.81 -23.94 -0.80
N ILE A 157 -9.00 -22.99 -0.37
CA ILE A 157 -8.01 -22.35 -1.24
C ILE A 157 -6.81 -23.28 -1.42
N TYR A 158 -6.41 -23.48 -2.67
CA TYR A 158 -5.31 -24.34 -3.05
C TYR A 158 -4.10 -23.58 -3.55
N HIS A 159 -4.33 -22.49 -4.32
CA HIS A 159 -3.26 -21.79 -5.01
C HIS A 159 -3.52 -20.29 -5.12
N VAL A 160 -2.45 -19.50 -4.94
CA VAL A 160 -2.43 -18.05 -5.17
C VAL A 160 -1.35 -17.72 -6.20
N ARG A 161 -1.70 -16.93 -7.22
CA ARG A 161 -0.73 -16.32 -8.15
C ARG A 161 -0.88 -14.83 -8.06
N ALA A 162 0.21 -14.12 -7.78
CA ALA A 162 0.18 -12.67 -7.69
C ALA A 162 1.40 -12.07 -8.37
N ASN A 163 1.20 -11.03 -9.16
CA ASN A 163 2.29 -10.29 -9.76
C ASN A 163 2.03 -8.78 -9.72
N TYR A 164 3.13 -8.02 -9.73
CA TYR A 164 3.10 -6.58 -9.88
C TYR A 164 4.22 -6.13 -10.81
N LEU A 165 3.83 -5.74 -12.01
CA LEU A 165 4.71 -5.52 -13.14
C LEU A 165 4.67 -4.06 -13.56
N GLN A 166 5.86 -3.45 -13.67
CA GLN A 166 6.06 -2.06 -14.09
C GLN A 166 7.28 -1.98 -15.02
N ASP A 167 7.44 -0.87 -15.75
CA ASP A 167 8.54 -0.68 -16.71
C ASP A 167 9.28 0.67 -16.56
N TRP A 168 9.08 1.39 -15.47
CA TRP A 168 9.51 2.79 -15.37
C TRP A 168 11.03 3.01 -15.18
N ILE A 169 11.80 1.98 -14.87
CA ILE A 169 13.27 2.08 -14.72
C ILE A 169 14.06 1.23 -15.74
N ILE A 170 13.43 0.82 -16.85
CA ILE A 170 14.10 0.05 -17.92
C ILE A 170 15.25 0.84 -18.54
N ASP A 171 15.07 2.14 -18.76
CA ASP A 171 16.10 2.99 -19.31
C ASP A 171 17.31 3.04 -18.36
N PRO A 172 18.53 2.62 -18.77
CA PRO A 172 19.73 2.72 -17.95
C PRO A 172 20.14 4.15 -17.61
N GLU A 173 19.63 5.14 -18.34
CA GLU A 173 19.86 6.56 -18.06
C GLU A 173 18.81 7.18 -17.11
N PHE A 174 17.83 6.41 -16.65
CA PHE A 174 16.95 6.84 -15.58
C PHE A 174 17.76 7.15 -14.31
N PRO A 175 17.58 8.33 -13.67
CA PRO A 175 18.43 8.78 -12.56
C PRO A 175 18.32 7.89 -11.31
N LEU A 176 19.39 7.87 -10.51
CA LEU A 176 19.48 7.18 -9.22
C LEU A 176 18.63 7.87 -8.16
N VAL A 177 17.32 7.79 -8.28
CA VAL A 177 16.38 8.34 -7.28
C VAL A 177 16.45 7.53 -5.98
N TRP A 178 15.96 8.10 -4.87
CA TRP A 178 16.00 7.50 -3.53
C TRP A 178 15.43 6.07 -3.46
N ARG A 179 14.45 5.72 -4.34
CA ARG A 179 13.88 4.36 -4.44
C ARG A 179 14.86 3.30 -4.94
N LEU A 180 16.04 3.70 -5.38
CA LEU A 180 17.10 2.82 -5.86
C LEU A 180 18.28 2.73 -4.89
N ASP A 181 18.14 3.35 -3.71
CA ASP A 181 19.09 3.31 -2.60
C ASP A 181 18.51 2.54 -1.41
N LYS A 182 19.16 1.42 -1.05
CA LYS A 182 18.71 0.54 0.04
C LYS A 182 18.61 1.25 1.39
N LYS A 183 19.51 2.20 1.65
CA LYS A 183 19.51 2.92 2.93
C LYS A 183 18.21 3.70 3.14
N THR A 184 17.67 4.27 2.05
CA THR A 184 16.45 5.09 2.10
C THR A 184 15.19 4.26 1.88
N ALA A 185 15.24 3.29 0.95
CA ALA A 185 14.06 2.55 0.50
C ALA A 185 13.91 1.15 1.11
N GLY A 186 14.92 0.65 1.85
CA GLY A 186 14.94 -0.71 2.40
C GLY A 186 15.19 -1.79 1.34
N SER A 187 14.38 -1.86 0.30
CA SER A 187 14.52 -2.76 -0.84
C SER A 187 13.98 -2.12 -2.12
N GLY A 188 14.07 -2.81 -3.25
CA GLY A 188 13.62 -2.34 -4.55
C GLY A 188 12.19 -2.75 -4.88
N ALA A 189 12.03 -3.52 -5.98
CA ALA A 189 10.72 -4.05 -6.37
C ALA A 189 10.09 -4.91 -5.27
N LEU A 190 10.91 -5.60 -4.47
CA LEU A 190 10.46 -6.39 -3.33
C LEU A 190 9.63 -5.54 -2.35
N GLY A 191 10.19 -4.48 -1.77
CA GLY A 191 9.47 -3.65 -0.79
C GLY A 191 8.44 -2.72 -1.42
N ASP A 192 8.79 -2.10 -2.56
CA ASP A 192 7.91 -1.10 -3.16
C ASP A 192 6.62 -1.71 -3.73
N ILE A 193 6.71 -2.82 -4.47
CA ILE A 193 5.56 -3.37 -5.16
C ILE A 193 5.17 -4.79 -4.73
N ALA A 194 6.11 -5.67 -4.31
CA ALA A 194 5.70 -6.97 -3.78
C ALA A 194 4.95 -6.87 -2.44
N ALA A 195 5.20 -5.83 -1.64
CA ALA A 195 4.42 -5.59 -0.42
C ALA A 195 2.90 -5.56 -0.68
N HIS A 196 2.47 -4.96 -1.79
CA HIS A 196 1.05 -4.90 -2.18
C HIS A 196 0.47 -6.27 -2.50
N ILE A 197 1.19 -7.12 -3.24
CA ILE A 197 0.68 -8.45 -3.60
C ILE A 197 0.73 -9.44 -2.44
N ILE A 198 1.68 -9.28 -1.53
CA ILE A 198 1.71 -10.03 -0.26
C ILE A 198 0.50 -9.62 0.60
N ASP A 199 0.28 -8.33 0.77
CA ASP A 199 -0.87 -7.79 1.49
C ASP A 199 -2.20 -8.22 0.87
N ALA A 200 -2.35 -8.10 -0.46
CA ALA A 200 -3.56 -8.51 -1.17
C ALA A 200 -3.85 -10.01 -1.01
N SER A 201 -2.82 -10.86 -1.03
CA SER A 201 -2.99 -12.30 -0.81
C SER A 201 -3.51 -12.61 0.59
N TYR A 202 -2.95 -11.96 1.60
CA TYR A 202 -3.41 -12.08 2.99
C TYR A 202 -4.82 -11.49 3.17
N PHE A 203 -5.07 -10.32 2.64
CA PHE A 203 -6.39 -9.68 2.67
C PHE A 203 -7.49 -10.58 2.09
N LEU A 204 -7.24 -11.16 0.92
CA LEU A 204 -8.23 -12.01 0.24
C LEU A 204 -8.44 -13.34 0.94
N THR A 205 -7.36 -14.04 1.25
CA THR A 205 -7.43 -15.43 1.74
C THR A 205 -7.59 -15.56 3.25
N GLY A 206 -7.22 -14.53 4.01
CA GLY A 206 -7.10 -14.59 5.47
C GLY A 206 -5.95 -15.49 5.96
N SER A 207 -5.16 -16.06 5.05
CA SER A 207 -4.10 -17.02 5.35
C SER A 207 -2.73 -16.37 5.27
N LYS A 208 -1.85 -16.71 6.21
CA LYS A 208 -0.50 -16.16 6.29
C LYS A 208 0.52 -17.03 5.56
N ILE A 209 1.44 -16.40 4.85
CA ILE A 209 2.64 -17.03 4.33
C ILE A 209 3.51 -17.45 5.52
N THR A 210 3.91 -18.72 5.56
CA THR A 210 4.71 -19.32 6.63
C THR A 210 6.16 -19.54 6.21
N SER A 211 6.42 -19.75 4.93
CA SER A 211 7.76 -19.90 4.39
C SER A 211 7.82 -19.49 2.92
N VAL A 212 9.00 -19.09 2.47
CA VAL A 212 9.25 -18.62 1.11
C VAL A 212 10.55 -19.19 0.54
N SER A 213 10.62 -19.27 -0.80
CA SER A 213 11.86 -19.53 -1.54
C SER A 213 11.91 -18.53 -2.71
N GLY A 214 12.95 -17.67 -2.75
CA GLY A 214 12.95 -16.51 -3.64
C GLY A 214 14.30 -16.17 -4.24
N GLN A 215 14.24 -15.34 -5.28
CA GLN A 215 15.37 -14.74 -5.98
C GLN A 215 15.15 -13.24 -6.14
N LEU A 216 16.22 -12.48 -5.96
CA LEU A 216 16.29 -11.05 -6.23
C LEU A 216 17.36 -10.76 -7.29
N LYS A 217 17.10 -9.80 -8.15
CA LYS A 217 18.06 -9.40 -9.18
C LYS A 217 18.08 -7.89 -9.40
N THR A 218 19.28 -7.32 -9.46
CA THR A 218 19.54 -5.97 -9.95
C THR A 218 20.15 -6.08 -11.36
N PHE A 219 19.45 -5.55 -12.35
CA PHE A 219 19.88 -5.59 -13.76
C PHE A 219 20.79 -4.41 -14.09
N ILE A 220 20.41 -3.20 -13.70
CA ILE A 220 21.19 -1.97 -13.93
C ILE A 220 21.87 -1.59 -12.62
N LYS A 221 23.19 -1.83 -12.56
CA LYS A 221 23.99 -1.65 -11.33
C LYS A 221 24.42 -0.21 -11.06
N GLU A 222 24.48 0.63 -12.10
CA GLU A 222 24.90 2.03 -11.99
C GLU A 222 23.98 2.93 -12.81
N ARG A 223 23.64 4.08 -12.25
CA ARG A 223 22.75 5.06 -12.87
C ARG A 223 23.30 6.49 -12.69
N PRO A 224 22.91 7.44 -13.58
CA PRO A 224 23.24 8.85 -13.39
C PRO A 224 22.79 9.35 -12.02
N LEU A 225 23.58 10.21 -11.39
CA LEU A 225 23.20 10.85 -10.13
C LEU A 225 21.97 11.76 -10.35
N PRO A 226 21.05 11.84 -9.38
CA PRO A 226 19.86 12.66 -9.52
C PRO A 226 20.19 14.16 -9.46
N GLY A 227 19.51 14.94 -10.29
CA GLY A 227 19.41 16.40 -10.19
C GLY A 227 18.15 16.82 -9.42
N ALA A 228 17.47 17.85 -9.91
CA ALA A 228 16.21 18.29 -9.33
C ALA A 228 15.10 17.25 -9.52
N TYR A 229 14.38 16.94 -8.45
CA TYR A 229 13.27 15.97 -8.47
C TYR A 229 12.02 16.55 -9.12
N THR A 230 11.34 15.71 -9.90
CA THR A 230 10.04 16.02 -10.55
C THR A 230 9.13 14.80 -10.42
N GLY A 231 8.20 14.82 -9.46
CA GLY A 231 7.30 13.69 -9.20
C GLY A 231 8.05 12.43 -8.74
N LEU A 232 7.94 11.34 -9.52
CA LEU A 232 8.61 10.07 -9.25
C LEU A 232 10.02 9.96 -9.84
N THR A 233 10.45 10.94 -10.66
CA THR A 233 11.75 10.99 -11.31
C THR A 233 12.57 12.20 -10.87
N ALA A 234 13.74 12.37 -11.46
CA ALA A 234 14.60 13.54 -11.31
C ALA A 234 15.28 13.84 -12.65
N GLY A 235 15.77 15.06 -12.80
CA GLY A 235 16.79 15.32 -13.80
C GLY A 235 18.08 14.55 -13.47
N THR A 236 19.07 14.63 -14.35
CA THR A 236 20.40 14.04 -14.11
C THR A 236 21.41 15.12 -13.71
N SER A 237 22.38 14.74 -12.89
CA SER A 237 23.57 15.52 -12.60
C SER A 237 24.84 14.77 -13.05
N ALA A 238 26.01 15.42 -12.95
CA ALA A 238 27.26 14.77 -13.35
C ALA A 238 27.60 13.59 -12.44
N GLY A 239 28.10 12.52 -13.05
CA GLY A 239 28.52 11.29 -12.35
C GLY A 239 27.44 10.20 -12.32
N ARG A 240 27.86 9.01 -11.86
CA ARG A 240 27.01 7.83 -11.69
C ARG A 240 27.16 7.29 -10.28
N GLY A 241 26.14 6.63 -9.78
CA GLY A 241 26.13 5.97 -8.47
C GLY A 241 25.61 4.55 -8.58
N THR A 242 25.90 3.76 -7.56
CA THR A 242 25.54 2.32 -7.52
C THR A 242 24.09 2.16 -7.05
N VAL A 243 23.32 1.34 -7.80
CA VAL A 243 22.00 0.86 -7.37
C VAL A 243 22.22 -0.23 -6.32
N THR A 244 21.57 -0.08 -5.16
CA THR A 244 21.77 -0.99 -4.02
C THR A 244 20.55 -1.84 -3.68
N VAL A 245 19.50 -1.77 -4.51
CA VAL A 245 18.25 -2.52 -4.36
C VAL A 245 18.01 -3.46 -5.54
N ASP A 246 17.04 -4.34 -5.39
CA ASP A 246 16.56 -5.22 -6.44
C ASP A 246 15.69 -4.48 -7.48
N ASP A 247 15.81 -4.89 -8.74
CA ASP A 247 14.93 -4.47 -9.83
C ASP A 247 13.76 -5.45 -10.00
N THR A 248 13.94 -6.69 -9.54
CA THR A 248 12.94 -7.75 -9.61
C THR A 248 13.08 -8.72 -8.43
N ALA A 249 11.93 -9.23 -7.98
CA ALA A 249 11.78 -10.28 -7.00
C ALA A 249 10.84 -11.35 -7.54
N VAL A 250 11.23 -12.62 -7.47
CA VAL A 250 10.40 -13.78 -7.81
C VAL A 250 10.50 -14.77 -6.66
N PHE A 251 9.35 -15.24 -6.13
CA PHE A 251 9.37 -16.21 -5.05
C PHE A 251 8.13 -17.10 -5.03
N THR A 252 8.29 -18.29 -4.45
CA THR A 252 7.19 -19.18 -4.06
C THR A 252 6.94 -19.08 -2.58
N ALA A 253 5.73 -19.39 -2.14
CA ALA A 253 5.30 -19.30 -0.75
C ALA A 253 4.44 -20.49 -0.34
N ASN A 254 4.59 -20.94 0.91
CA ASN A 254 3.65 -21.84 1.57
C ASN A 254 2.78 -21.05 2.55
N PHE A 255 1.49 -21.35 2.59
CA PHE A 255 0.52 -20.72 3.49
C PHE A 255 0.18 -21.64 4.67
N ASP A 256 -0.29 -21.06 5.77
CA ASP A 256 -0.69 -21.76 6.98
C ASP A 256 -1.91 -22.69 6.79
N ASN A 257 -2.75 -22.42 5.78
CA ASN A 257 -3.88 -23.28 5.40
C ASN A 257 -3.51 -24.41 4.43
N GLY A 258 -2.22 -24.58 4.11
CA GLY A 258 -1.72 -25.59 3.17
C GLY A 258 -1.73 -25.19 1.69
N ALA A 259 -2.23 -24.01 1.35
CA ALA A 259 -2.11 -23.46 0.01
C ALA A 259 -0.65 -23.14 -0.36
N ILE A 260 -0.36 -23.09 -1.66
CA ILE A 260 0.93 -22.60 -2.18
C ILE A 260 0.71 -21.36 -3.03
N GLY A 261 1.75 -20.53 -3.16
CA GLY A 261 1.68 -19.32 -3.98
C GLY A 261 2.92 -19.06 -4.81
N THR A 262 2.72 -18.31 -5.90
CA THR A 262 3.78 -17.76 -6.73
C THR A 262 3.62 -16.25 -6.80
N PHE A 263 4.74 -15.54 -6.62
CA PHE A 263 4.77 -14.08 -6.56
C PHE A 263 5.88 -13.55 -7.48
N GLU A 264 5.57 -12.48 -8.19
CA GLU A 264 6.52 -11.76 -9.03
C GLU A 264 6.33 -10.25 -8.87
N ALA A 265 7.41 -9.54 -8.63
CA ALA A 265 7.42 -8.08 -8.59
C ALA A 265 8.60 -7.58 -9.41
N THR A 266 8.36 -6.78 -10.45
CA THR A 266 9.44 -6.25 -11.27
C THR A 266 9.13 -4.86 -11.80
N ARG A 267 10.19 -4.04 -11.93
CA ARG A 267 10.15 -2.73 -12.57
C ARG A 267 10.72 -2.76 -13.99
N PHE A 268 10.91 -3.98 -14.56
CA PHE A 268 11.53 -4.24 -15.86
C PHE A 268 10.63 -4.97 -16.85
N ALA A 269 9.33 -5.00 -16.62
CA ALA A 269 8.35 -5.61 -17.52
C ALA A 269 7.92 -4.63 -18.61
N ALA A 270 8.67 -4.50 -19.69
CA ALA A 270 8.40 -3.59 -20.80
C ALA A 270 6.95 -3.71 -21.30
N GLY A 271 6.24 -2.59 -21.35
CA GLY A 271 4.84 -2.51 -21.78
C GLY A 271 3.82 -2.61 -20.65
N ARG A 272 4.23 -2.96 -19.41
CA ARG A 272 3.37 -2.93 -18.22
C ARG A 272 3.59 -1.64 -17.42
N LYS A 273 2.53 -0.89 -17.17
CA LYS A 273 2.64 0.42 -16.51
C LYS A 273 2.38 0.34 -15.00
N ASN A 274 1.30 -0.32 -14.62
CA ASN A 274 0.94 -0.54 -13.22
C ASN A 274 0.12 -1.85 -13.08
N ALA A 275 0.62 -2.92 -13.66
CA ALA A 275 -0.07 -4.19 -13.80
C ALA A 275 0.10 -5.04 -12.53
N MET A 276 -0.71 -4.74 -11.52
CA MET A 276 -0.88 -5.63 -10.36
C MET A 276 -1.99 -6.62 -10.67
N SER A 277 -1.74 -7.91 -10.56
CA SER A 277 -2.79 -8.91 -10.68
C SER A 277 -2.70 -9.98 -9.60
N ILE A 278 -3.86 -10.57 -9.29
CA ILE A 278 -3.95 -11.68 -8.34
C ILE A 278 -5.01 -12.67 -8.80
N GLU A 279 -4.64 -13.96 -8.81
CA GLU A 279 -5.53 -15.09 -9.05
C GLU A 279 -5.54 -16.00 -7.82
N VAL A 280 -6.74 -16.36 -7.37
CA VAL A 280 -6.93 -17.28 -6.23
C VAL A 280 -7.79 -18.45 -6.71
N ASN A 281 -7.25 -19.66 -6.58
CA ASN A 281 -7.89 -20.88 -7.01
C ASN A 281 -8.28 -21.74 -5.81
N GLY A 282 -9.55 -22.13 -5.77
CA GLY A 282 -10.11 -22.96 -4.71
C GLY A 282 -10.88 -24.18 -5.22
N SER A 283 -11.38 -24.97 -4.28
CA SER A 283 -12.09 -26.25 -4.58
C SER A 283 -13.46 -26.06 -5.21
N LYS A 284 -14.05 -24.85 -5.18
CA LYS A 284 -15.39 -24.56 -5.71
C LYS A 284 -15.41 -23.45 -6.74
N GLY A 285 -14.32 -22.72 -6.92
CA GLY A 285 -14.25 -21.60 -7.84
C GLY A 285 -12.88 -20.94 -7.85
N SER A 286 -12.72 -19.97 -8.75
CA SER A 286 -11.51 -19.16 -8.89
C SER A 286 -11.88 -17.72 -9.15
N ILE A 287 -11.01 -16.80 -8.70
CA ILE A 287 -11.08 -15.39 -9.05
C ILE A 287 -9.80 -14.96 -9.74
N TYR A 288 -9.90 -13.96 -10.61
CA TYR A 288 -8.77 -13.24 -11.16
C TYR A 288 -9.09 -11.74 -11.19
N PHE A 289 -8.16 -10.95 -10.71
CA PHE A 289 -8.20 -9.50 -10.72
C PHE A 289 -6.97 -8.94 -11.43
N ASN A 290 -7.17 -7.86 -12.23
CA ASN A 290 -6.11 -7.08 -12.86
C ASN A 290 -6.35 -5.59 -12.58
N PHE A 291 -5.35 -4.92 -12.03
CA PHE A 291 -5.47 -3.50 -11.66
C PHE A 291 -5.57 -2.56 -12.87
N GLU A 292 -4.99 -2.92 -14.01
CA GLU A 292 -5.16 -2.13 -15.25
C GLU A 292 -6.61 -2.14 -15.75
N ASP A 293 -7.45 -3.11 -15.26
CA ASP A 293 -8.89 -3.20 -15.44
C ASP A 293 -9.61 -3.16 -14.09
N MET A 294 -9.24 -2.22 -13.22
CA MET A 294 -9.56 -2.22 -11.78
C MET A 294 -11.05 -2.24 -11.43
N ASN A 295 -11.94 -1.95 -12.38
CA ASN A 295 -13.39 -2.00 -12.18
C ASN A 295 -14.01 -3.37 -12.56
N GLU A 296 -13.20 -4.39 -12.79
CA GLU A 296 -13.61 -5.71 -13.23
C GLU A 296 -13.04 -6.80 -12.32
N LEU A 297 -13.86 -7.82 -12.05
CA LEU A 297 -13.46 -9.07 -11.42
C LEU A 297 -13.85 -10.24 -12.32
N LEU A 298 -12.93 -11.14 -12.57
CA LEU A 298 -13.26 -12.42 -13.21
C LEU A 298 -13.52 -13.48 -12.14
N PHE A 299 -14.62 -14.20 -12.29
CA PHE A 299 -15.02 -15.28 -11.37
C PHE A 299 -15.40 -16.53 -12.16
N HIS A 300 -14.81 -17.66 -11.81
CA HIS A 300 -15.17 -18.98 -12.28
C HIS A 300 -15.86 -19.77 -11.16
N ASP A 301 -17.00 -20.37 -11.47
CA ASP A 301 -17.79 -21.19 -10.55
C ASP A 301 -17.80 -22.65 -11.05
N HIS A 302 -17.39 -23.58 -10.21
CA HIS A 302 -17.35 -25.01 -10.53
C HIS A 302 -18.75 -25.66 -10.63
N THR A 303 -19.81 -24.95 -10.29
CA THR A 303 -21.20 -25.48 -10.41
C THR A 303 -21.69 -25.53 -11.87
N HIS A 304 -21.04 -24.82 -12.79
CA HIS A 304 -21.38 -24.80 -14.20
C HIS A 304 -20.94 -26.10 -14.90
N ALA A 305 -21.71 -26.54 -15.89
CA ALA A 305 -21.32 -27.65 -16.74
C ALA A 305 -19.99 -27.34 -17.45
N SER A 306 -19.11 -28.35 -17.61
CA SER A 306 -17.78 -28.16 -18.18
C SER A 306 -17.79 -27.57 -19.60
N SER A 307 -18.85 -27.80 -20.37
CA SER A 307 -19.04 -27.23 -21.71
C SER A 307 -19.39 -25.75 -21.72
N GLU A 308 -19.79 -25.19 -20.57
CA GLU A 308 -20.20 -23.78 -20.41
C GLU A 308 -19.33 -23.05 -19.36
N ALA A 309 -18.41 -23.79 -18.74
CA ALA A 309 -17.55 -23.26 -17.70
C ALA A 309 -16.48 -22.31 -18.26
N GLY A 310 -16.26 -21.23 -17.57
CA GLY A 310 -15.25 -20.22 -17.90
C GLY A 310 -15.27 -19.07 -16.90
N PHE A 311 -14.32 -18.18 -17.01
CA PHE A 311 -14.36 -16.94 -16.23
C PHE A 311 -15.47 -16.03 -16.74
N ARG A 312 -16.42 -15.68 -15.87
CA ARG A 312 -17.36 -14.59 -16.12
C ARG A 312 -16.84 -13.28 -15.59
N LYS A 313 -17.07 -12.21 -16.32
CA LYS A 313 -16.75 -10.85 -15.90
C LYS A 313 -17.85 -10.29 -15.00
N ILE A 314 -17.44 -9.70 -13.89
CA ILE A 314 -18.28 -8.95 -12.97
C ILE A 314 -17.79 -7.50 -12.97
N LEU A 315 -18.66 -6.55 -13.34
CA LEU A 315 -18.34 -5.13 -13.21
C LEU A 315 -18.51 -4.70 -11.75
N ALA A 316 -17.45 -4.18 -11.16
CA ALA A 316 -17.46 -3.68 -9.79
C ALA A 316 -17.91 -2.20 -9.76
N THR A 317 -19.09 -1.94 -10.33
CA THR A 317 -19.67 -0.60 -10.50
C THR A 317 -21.10 -0.49 -10.00
N ASP A 318 -21.62 -1.52 -9.32
CA ASP A 318 -22.97 -1.51 -8.75
C ASP A 318 -22.96 -0.95 -7.32
N GLY A 319 -23.92 -0.11 -6.98
CA GLY A 319 -24.02 0.52 -5.67
C GLY A 319 -24.19 -0.45 -4.48
N ALA A 320 -24.55 -1.71 -4.73
CA ALA A 320 -24.57 -2.75 -3.69
C ALA A 320 -23.16 -3.30 -3.36
N GLN A 321 -22.16 -2.96 -4.17
CA GLN A 321 -20.77 -3.38 -3.95
C GLN A 321 -20.05 -2.38 -3.03
N PRO A 322 -19.00 -2.83 -2.31
CA PRO A 322 -18.29 -1.96 -1.36
C PRO A 322 -17.81 -0.65 -2.00
N TYR A 323 -18.03 0.45 -1.29
CA TYR A 323 -17.67 1.85 -1.64
C TYR A 323 -18.43 2.46 -2.83
N VAL A 324 -18.96 1.68 -3.75
CA VAL A 324 -19.47 2.18 -5.05
C VAL A 324 -20.68 3.09 -4.89
N ALA A 325 -21.53 2.86 -3.90
CA ALA A 325 -22.73 3.68 -3.64
C ALA A 325 -22.44 5.18 -3.42
N ALA A 326 -21.21 5.53 -3.02
CA ALA A 326 -20.80 6.92 -2.80
C ALA A 326 -20.51 7.67 -4.11
N TRP A 327 -20.37 6.95 -5.24
CA TRP A 327 -19.86 7.54 -6.47
C TRP A 327 -20.93 7.69 -7.55
N TRP A 328 -20.97 6.83 -8.53
CA TRP A 328 -21.69 7.03 -9.77
C TRP A 328 -22.70 5.92 -10.04
N PRO A 329 -23.69 6.12 -10.91
CA PRO A 329 -24.57 5.03 -11.34
C PRO A 329 -23.80 3.87 -12.00
N PRO A 330 -24.35 2.63 -11.99
CA PRO A 330 -23.70 1.46 -12.58
C PRO A 330 -23.16 1.71 -14.00
N GLY A 331 -21.97 1.18 -14.29
CA GLY A 331 -21.28 1.34 -15.55
C GLY A 331 -20.33 2.55 -15.64
N HIS A 332 -20.37 3.47 -14.67
CA HIS A 332 -19.42 4.56 -14.59
C HIS A 332 -18.23 4.12 -13.74
N ILE A 333 -17.06 4.08 -14.36
CA ILE A 333 -15.83 3.59 -13.74
C ILE A 333 -15.22 4.61 -12.79
N ILE A 334 -14.47 4.10 -11.80
CA ILE A 334 -13.66 4.89 -10.88
C ILE A 334 -12.17 4.62 -11.11
N GLY A 335 -11.30 5.50 -10.62
CA GLY A 335 -9.86 5.46 -10.85
C GLY A 335 -9.04 5.20 -9.58
N TYR A 336 -7.72 5.25 -9.75
CA TYR A 336 -6.71 5.00 -8.71
C TYR A 336 -6.91 5.85 -7.45
N GLU A 337 -7.22 7.12 -7.60
CA GLU A 337 -7.39 8.10 -6.51
C GLU A 337 -8.58 7.77 -5.58
N HIS A 338 -9.59 7.08 -6.10
CA HIS A 338 -10.76 6.67 -5.31
C HIS A 338 -10.38 5.68 -4.22
N THR A 339 -9.39 4.81 -4.47
CA THR A 339 -8.94 3.83 -3.47
C THR A 339 -8.38 4.48 -2.22
N PHE A 340 -7.70 5.62 -2.35
CA PHE A 340 -7.21 6.42 -1.22
C PHE A 340 -8.35 7.16 -0.51
N THR A 341 -9.36 7.64 -1.23
CA THR A 341 -10.53 8.23 -0.59
C THR A 341 -11.28 7.20 0.25
N HIS A 342 -11.42 5.95 -0.24
CA HIS A 342 -11.99 4.83 0.53
C HIS A 342 -11.11 4.47 1.75
N GLU A 343 -9.81 4.53 1.62
CA GLU A 343 -8.87 4.23 2.68
C GLU A 343 -8.97 5.25 3.81
N ILE A 344 -8.98 6.54 3.46
CA ILE A 344 -9.18 7.63 4.43
C ILE A 344 -10.57 7.51 5.08
N TYR A 345 -11.60 7.19 4.30
CA TYR A 345 -12.94 6.95 4.84
C TYR A 345 -12.95 5.86 5.91
N ASP A 346 -12.41 4.69 5.61
CA ASP A 346 -12.34 3.58 6.56
C ASP A 346 -11.58 3.97 7.84
N PHE A 347 -10.48 4.70 7.67
CA PHE A 347 -9.67 5.16 8.80
C PHE A 347 -10.43 6.11 9.72
N VAL A 348 -11.05 7.15 9.18
CA VAL A 348 -11.75 8.13 10.01
C VAL A 348 -13.04 7.60 10.62
N VAL A 349 -13.71 6.65 9.95
CA VAL A 349 -14.86 5.93 10.50
C VAL A 349 -14.43 5.01 11.65
N SER A 350 -13.24 4.38 11.54
CA SER A 350 -12.67 3.57 12.64
C SER A 350 -12.38 4.45 13.87
N ILE A 351 -11.88 5.67 13.68
CA ILE A 351 -11.69 6.65 14.78
C ILE A 351 -13.03 7.01 15.40
N LYS A 352 -14.03 7.38 14.57
CA LYS A 352 -15.36 7.77 15.03
C LYS A 352 -16.05 6.68 15.86
N ASN A 353 -15.92 5.43 15.44
CA ASN A 353 -16.60 4.29 16.05
C ASN A 353 -15.76 3.60 17.14
N ASP A 354 -14.56 4.08 17.43
CA ASP A 354 -13.57 3.46 18.33
C ASP A 354 -13.26 2.00 17.99
N THR A 355 -13.26 1.66 16.69
CA THR A 355 -12.89 0.34 16.18
C THR A 355 -11.44 0.31 15.71
N ASN A 356 -10.86 -0.88 15.60
CA ASN A 356 -9.52 -1.02 15.07
C ASN A 356 -9.54 -0.97 13.53
N PRO A 357 -8.79 -0.06 12.90
CA PRO A 357 -8.69 -0.01 11.44
C PRO A 357 -7.90 -1.22 10.90
N SER A 358 -8.17 -1.58 9.66
CA SER A 358 -7.44 -2.61 8.91
C SER A 358 -7.04 -2.04 7.55
N PRO A 359 -5.77 -2.27 7.09
CA PRO A 359 -4.72 -3.04 7.75
C PRO A 359 -4.09 -2.29 8.95
N SER A 360 -3.86 -3.03 10.01
CA SER A 360 -3.18 -2.55 11.21
C SER A 360 -1.66 -2.47 11.02
N PHE A 361 -0.95 -1.89 12.00
CA PHE A 361 0.51 -1.97 12.02
C PHE A 361 1.03 -3.40 12.24
N ASP A 362 0.24 -4.29 12.87
CA ASP A 362 0.57 -5.72 12.93
C ASP A 362 0.46 -6.40 11.56
N ASP A 363 -0.50 -6.00 10.71
CA ASP A 363 -0.56 -6.43 9.30
C ASP A 363 0.67 -5.95 8.53
N GLY A 364 1.08 -4.68 8.74
CA GLY A 364 2.30 -4.13 8.17
C GLY A 364 3.57 -4.86 8.61
N LEU A 365 3.67 -5.20 9.90
CA LEU A 365 4.74 -6.02 10.45
C LEU A 365 4.76 -7.42 9.80
N TYR A 366 3.60 -8.05 9.65
CA TYR A 366 3.53 -9.34 8.97
C TYR A 366 4.06 -9.25 7.54
N VAL A 367 3.62 -8.25 6.76
CA VAL A 367 4.13 -8.06 5.40
C VAL A 367 5.65 -7.85 5.40
N GLN A 368 6.17 -7.02 6.31
CA GLN A 368 7.61 -6.79 6.41
C GLN A 368 8.40 -8.06 6.74
N LYS A 369 7.89 -8.92 7.62
CA LYS A 369 8.51 -10.22 7.91
C LYS A 369 8.57 -11.14 6.69
N VAL A 370 7.57 -11.11 5.83
CA VAL A 370 7.58 -11.85 4.55
C VAL A 370 8.66 -11.27 3.62
N LEU A 371 8.76 -9.94 3.50
CA LEU A 371 9.80 -9.29 2.68
C LEU A 371 11.20 -9.67 3.16
N ASP A 372 11.47 -9.59 4.46
CA ASP A 372 12.77 -9.96 5.05
C ASP A 372 13.10 -11.45 4.84
N ALA A 373 12.09 -12.33 4.90
CA ALA A 373 12.25 -13.75 4.63
C ALA A 373 12.59 -14.02 3.14
N VAL A 374 11.99 -13.28 2.20
CA VAL A 374 12.32 -13.36 0.77
C VAL A 374 13.74 -12.87 0.52
N GLU A 375 14.15 -11.75 1.11
CA GLU A 375 15.52 -11.23 1.00
C GLU A 375 16.54 -12.24 1.56
N SER A 376 16.25 -12.81 2.73
CA SER A 376 17.08 -13.84 3.36
C SER A 376 17.19 -15.10 2.49
N SER A 377 16.10 -15.58 1.93
CA SER A 377 16.08 -16.72 1.01
C SER A 377 16.95 -16.47 -0.22
N ALA A 378 16.78 -15.31 -0.86
CA ALA A 378 17.56 -14.92 -2.04
C ALA A 378 19.06 -14.82 -1.73
N GLY A 379 19.43 -14.30 -0.57
CA GLY A 379 20.83 -14.24 -0.09
C GLY A 379 21.44 -15.61 0.22
N ASN A 380 20.62 -16.65 0.42
CA ASN A 380 20.99 -18.02 0.72
C ASN A 380 20.63 -19.01 -0.40
N ASN A 381 20.87 -18.64 -1.65
CA ASN A 381 20.66 -19.47 -2.84
C ASN A 381 19.24 -20.03 -2.96
N SER A 382 18.24 -19.21 -2.69
CA SER A 382 16.82 -19.57 -2.72
C SER A 382 16.41 -20.66 -1.74
N GLN A 383 17.15 -20.84 -0.64
CA GLN A 383 16.79 -21.81 0.39
C GLN A 383 15.42 -21.46 1.00
N LEU A 384 14.60 -22.49 1.24
CA LEU A 384 13.32 -22.33 1.92
C LEU A 384 13.52 -21.68 3.30
N THR A 385 12.95 -20.52 3.47
CA THR A 385 13.12 -19.66 4.65
C THR A 385 11.77 -19.44 5.35
N GLN A 386 11.75 -19.66 6.67
CA GLN A 386 10.55 -19.44 7.50
C GLN A 386 10.30 -17.95 7.71
N VAL A 387 9.04 -17.54 7.67
CA VAL A 387 8.59 -16.20 8.09
C VAL A 387 8.47 -16.21 9.63
N LYS A 388 9.23 -15.38 10.32
CA LYS A 388 9.38 -15.39 11.78
C LYS A 388 8.77 -14.16 12.44
#